data_b82cdb24b3dd4654a59b159fd4a0ac1d
#
_entry.id   b82cdb24b3dd4654a59b159fd4a0ac1d
#
_cell.length_a   1.000
_cell.length_b   1.000
_cell.length_c   1.000
_cell.angle_alpha   90.00
_cell.angle_beta   90.00
_cell.angle_gamma   90.00
#
_symmetry.space_group_name_H-M   'P 1'
#
loop_
_entity.id
_entity.type
_entity.pdbx_description
1 polymer ?
#
loop_
_entity_poly.entity_id
_entity_poly.type
_entity_poly.pdbx_seq_one_letter_code
_entity_poly.pdbx_strand_id
1 'polypeptide(L)'
;MKKLFTLLAVIFLMGTMNAQAQEKKFSVYAIGFYNLENLFDTCHDTGKNDYEYLPDGRNKWSGLKYTHKLRNMARVLAEMGTDKLPLIGCAAIGVSEVENANCLRDLCNQEPLKARNFQFCHVEGPDHRGVDCALLYNPALFTIRDVKLVPYIYKLPTDSMRATRGFLVVSGTMAKEHVTIIVNHLPSRGATSYYREEGGSQLRVVKDSLIAEDPDVKLFIMGDMNDDPKDPSMSVALGAKRKIEDATEKTDLFNPWWDIHASGTGTLMYGGAWNLFDQIILSNSLLNQNGKRDYSTLKFWQPQIFRRDYLFQQEGKYKGNTLRTHAGGVWLDGYSDHLPTLVYLVKEQK
;
A
#
# COMPACT_ATOMS: atom_id res chain seq x y z
N MET A 1 74.66 7.38 -59.77
CA MET A 1 73.98 8.24 -58.81
C MET A 1 72.56 7.72 -58.65
N LYS A 2 72.29 6.91 -57.63
CA LYS A 2 70.97 6.39 -57.31
C LYS A 2 70.54 6.99 -55.98
N LYS A 3 69.47 7.81 -55.99
CA LYS A 3 68.90 8.39 -54.77
C LYS A 3 67.97 7.36 -54.10
N LEU A 4 68.31 7.02 -52.89
CA LEU A 4 67.53 6.13 -52.02
C LEU A 4 66.44 6.99 -51.33
N PHE A 5 65.17 6.68 -51.64
CA PHE A 5 64.02 7.26 -50.91
C PHE A 5 63.70 6.38 -49.73
N THR A 6 63.90 6.85 -48.52
CA THR A 6 63.49 6.20 -47.28
C THR A 6 62.04 6.63 -46.95
N LEU A 7 61.10 5.68 -47.05
CA LEU A 7 59.69 5.84 -46.72
C LEU A 7 59.54 5.59 -45.22
N LEU A 8 59.25 6.63 -44.42
CA LEU A 8 58.92 6.54 -43.01
C LEU A 8 57.42 6.20 -42.90
N ALA A 9 57.10 4.93 -42.51
CA ALA A 9 55.72 4.54 -42.20
C ALA A 9 55.44 4.90 -40.76
N VAL A 10 54.60 5.92 -40.56
CA VAL A 10 54.05 6.29 -39.27
C VAL A 10 52.85 5.37 -39.02
N ILE A 11 53.02 4.34 -38.17
CA ILE A 11 51.92 3.51 -37.69
C ILE A 11 51.16 4.30 -36.64
N PHE A 12 50.02 4.84 -36.99
CA PHE A 12 49.04 5.43 -36.08
C PHE A 12 48.30 4.29 -35.34
N LEU A 13 48.73 3.94 -34.12
CA LEU A 13 47.99 3.05 -33.26
C LEU A 13 46.76 3.79 -32.75
N MET A 14 45.63 3.70 -33.46
CA MET A 14 44.31 4.01 -32.90
C MET A 14 43.95 2.98 -31.86
N GLY A 15 44.24 3.26 -30.62
CA GLY A 15 43.68 2.52 -29.50
C GLY A 15 42.17 2.75 -29.47
N THR A 16 41.40 1.82 -29.99
CA THR A 16 39.95 1.78 -29.73
C THR A 16 39.75 1.49 -28.25
N MET A 17 39.52 2.54 -27.47
CA MET A 17 38.95 2.40 -26.15
C MET A 17 37.53 1.86 -26.34
N ASN A 18 37.36 0.54 -26.30
CA ASN A 18 36.09 -0.09 -26.09
C ASN A 18 35.64 0.27 -24.66
N ALA A 19 34.97 1.41 -24.52
CA ALA A 19 34.14 1.67 -23.35
C ALA A 19 33.00 0.65 -23.39
N GLN A 20 33.23 -0.53 -22.81
CA GLN A 20 32.14 -1.43 -22.49
C GLN A 20 31.22 -0.66 -21.56
N ALA A 21 30.09 -0.21 -22.08
CA ALA A 21 29.03 0.34 -21.24
C ALA A 21 28.67 -0.77 -20.23
N GLN A 22 29.03 -0.56 -18.99
CA GLN A 22 28.70 -1.50 -17.92
C GLN A 22 27.18 -1.64 -17.90
N GLU A 23 26.69 -2.84 -18.14
CA GLU A 23 25.26 -3.12 -18.19
C GLU A 23 24.63 -2.78 -16.83
N LYS A 24 23.76 -1.80 -16.80
CA LYS A 24 23.12 -1.33 -15.56
C LYS A 24 22.19 -2.41 -15.02
N LYS A 25 22.44 -2.86 -13.80
CA LYS A 25 21.57 -3.81 -13.10
C LYS A 25 20.56 -3.05 -12.23
N PHE A 26 19.36 -3.54 -12.17
CA PHE A 26 18.27 -2.93 -11.40
C PHE A 26 17.69 -3.90 -10.39
N SER A 27 17.34 -3.37 -9.22
CA SER A 27 16.54 -4.06 -8.22
C SER A 27 15.10 -3.55 -8.31
N VAL A 28 14.15 -4.47 -8.22
CA VAL A 28 12.72 -4.15 -8.15
C VAL A 28 12.23 -4.42 -6.73
N TYR A 29 11.34 -3.57 -6.24
CA TYR A 29 10.66 -3.70 -4.95
C TYR A 29 9.17 -3.55 -5.15
N ALA A 30 8.36 -4.13 -4.28
CA ALA A 30 6.92 -3.96 -4.25
C ALA A 30 6.46 -3.55 -2.85
N ILE A 31 5.53 -2.60 -2.82
CA ILE A 31 4.79 -2.19 -1.62
C ILE A 31 3.31 -2.38 -1.92
N GLY A 32 2.56 -2.93 -0.98
CA GLY A 32 1.15 -3.24 -1.14
C GLY A 32 0.26 -2.65 -0.06
N PHE A 33 -1.05 -2.67 -0.31
CA PHE A 33 -2.09 -2.40 0.66
C PHE A 33 -3.26 -3.37 0.48
N TYR A 34 -3.88 -3.81 1.59
CA TYR A 34 -5.06 -4.67 1.57
C TYR A 34 -5.98 -4.41 2.78
N ASN A 35 -7.24 -4.08 2.54
CA ASN A 35 -8.28 -4.11 3.56
C ASN A 35 -8.66 -5.57 3.83
N LEU A 36 -8.54 -6.04 5.08
CA LEU A 36 -8.73 -7.43 5.46
C LEU A 36 -10.20 -7.81 5.71
N GLU A 37 -11.14 -6.87 5.55
CA GLU A 37 -12.56 -7.08 5.85
C GLU A 37 -12.77 -7.70 7.23
N ASN A 38 -12.55 -6.89 8.28
CA ASN A 38 -12.85 -7.26 9.66
C ASN A 38 -12.15 -8.56 10.13
N LEU A 39 -10.81 -8.53 10.20
CA LEU A 39 -10.03 -9.61 10.80
C LEU A 39 -10.09 -9.48 12.32
N PHE A 40 -11.07 -10.15 12.93
CA PHE A 40 -11.29 -10.25 14.37
C PHE A 40 -10.92 -11.64 14.87
N ASP A 41 -10.47 -11.75 16.11
CA ASP A 41 -10.43 -13.04 16.81
C ASP A 41 -11.81 -13.42 17.35
N THR A 42 -11.91 -14.26 18.39
CA THR A 42 -13.20 -14.73 18.93
C THR A 42 -13.43 -14.25 20.37
N CYS A 43 -12.62 -13.30 20.83
CA CYS A 43 -12.66 -12.78 22.19
C CYS A 43 -13.12 -11.31 22.16
N HIS A 44 -13.91 -10.92 23.16
CA HIS A 44 -14.35 -9.54 23.30
C HIS A 44 -13.25 -8.65 23.88
N ASP A 45 -12.92 -7.56 23.17
CA ASP A 45 -12.02 -6.54 23.65
C ASP A 45 -12.78 -5.50 24.49
N THR A 46 -12.36 -5.33 25.74
CA THR A 46 -13.05 -4.44 26.69
C THR A 46 -13.18 -3.02 26.15
N GLY A 47 -14.42 -2.53 26.08
CA GLY A 47 -14.73 -1.17 25.63
C GLY A 47 -14.87 -1.02 24.12
N LYS A 48 -14.77 -2.10 23.36
CA LYS A 48 -15.01 -2.13 21.92
C LYS A 48 -16.40 -2.67 21.56
N ASN A 49 -16.89 -2.31 20.41
CA ASN A 49 -18.17 -2.80 19.86
C ASN A 49 -17.90 -3.88 18.80
N ASP A 50 -17.31 -4.98 19.23
CA ASP A 50 -16.89 -6.13 18.44
C ASP A 50 -17.86 -7.32 18.50
N TYR A 51 -19.00 -7.16 19.19
CA TYR A 51 -19.97 -8.23 19.50
C TYR A 51 -20.42 -9.02 18.26
N GLU A 52 -20.37 -8.45 17.06
CA GLU A 52 -20.72 -9.18 15.84
C GLU A 52 -19.76 -10.34 15.53
N TYR A 53 -18.52 -10.23 16.03
CA TYR A 53 -17.40 -11.16 15.79
C TYR A 53 -17.14 -12.11 16.96
N LEU A 54 -18.13 -12.32 17.81
CA LEU A 54 -18.09 -13.31 18.87
C LEU A 54 -18.81 -14.61 18.46
N PRO A 55 -18.50 -15.76 19.09
CA PRO A 55 -19.15 -17.05 18.79
C PRO A 55 -20.68 -17.05 18.98
N ASP A 56 -21.19 -16.24 19.90
CA ASP A 56 -22.62 -16.03 20.16
C ASP A 56 -23.18 -14.80 19.42
N GLY A 57 -22.31 -13.98 18.82
CA GLY A 57 -22.66 -12.77 18.09
C GLY A 57 -23.43 -13.04 16.79
N ARG A 58 -23.81 -11.94 16.10
CA ARG A 58 -24.60 -11.97 14.86
C ARG A 58 -23.98 -12.86 13.77
N ASN A 59 -22.66 -12.78 13.59
CA ASN A 59 -21.95 -13.52 12.55
C ASN A 59 -21.61 -14.95 12.97
N LYS A 60 -21.93 -15.36 14.22
CA LYS A 60 -21.55 -16.67 14.79
C LYS A 60 -20.07 -16.96 14.52
N TRP A 61 -19.21 -15.98 14.90
CA TRP A 61 -17.81 -15.97 14.58
C TRP A 61 -17.03 -16.96 15.44
N SER A 62 -16.87 -18.18 14.93
CA SER A 62 -16.20 -19.28 15.63
C SER A 62 -14.71 -19.35 15.33
N GLY A 63 -13.96 -20.08 16.17
CA GLY A 63 -12.53 -20.34 15.92
C GLY A 63 -12.27 -21.00 14.55
N LEU A 64 -13.21 -21.81 14.03
CA LEU A 64 -13.12 -22.37 12.68
C LEU A 64 -13.14 -21.25 11.62
N LYS A 65 -14.09 -20.32 11.70
CA LYS A 65 -14.20 -19.19 10.75
C LYS A 65 -12.97 -18.31 10.83
N TYR A 66 -12.50 -18.00 12.03
CA TYR A 66 -11.28 -17.23 12.26
C TYR A 66 -10.06 -17.90 11.60
N THR A 67 -9.86 -19.21 11.83
CA THR A 67 -8.75 -19.96 11.23
C THR A 67 -8.82 -19.97 9.70
N HIS A 68 -10.02 -20.11 9.12
CA HIS A 68 -10.21 -20.03 7.67
C HIS A 68 -9.88 -18.63 7.14
N LYS A 69 -10.35 -17.57 7.82
CA LYS A 69 -10.05 -16.17 7.47
C LYS A 69 -8.54 -15.92 7.47
N LEU A 70 -7.84 -16.33 8.54
CA LEU A 70 -6.38 -16.20 8.63
C LEU A 70 -5.66 -16.86 7.44
N ARG A 71 -6.03 -18.11 7.13
CA ARG A 71 -5.46 -18.87 6.01
C ARG A 71 -5.70 -18.16 4.66
N ASN A 72 -6.94 -17.70 4.44
CA ASN A 72 -7.32 -17.01 3.22
C ASN A 72 -6.55 -15.70 3.07
N MET A 73 -6.46 -14.88 4.12
CA MET A 73 -5.68 -13.63 4.11
C MET A 73 -4.19 -13.90 3.88
N ALA A 74 -3.62 -14.87 4.58
CA ALA A 74 -2.20 -15.21 4.43
C ALA A 74 -1.85 -15.65 3.00
N ARG A 75 -2.73 -16.39 2.33
CA ARG A 75 -2.57 -16.75 0.92
C ARG A 75 -2.47 -15.50 0.04
N VAL A 76 -3.42 -14.58 0.15
CA VAL A 76 -3.45 -13.35 -0.66
C VAL A 76 -2.19 -12.52 -0.42
N LEU A 77 -1.89 -12.22 0.85
CA LEU A 77 -0.74 -11.41 1.25
C LEU A 77 0.59 -12.00 0.76
N ALA A 78 0.74 -13.33 0.82
CA ALA A 78 1.94 -14.00 0.33
C ALA A 78 2.05 -13.99 -1.20
N GLU A 79 0.94 -13.98 -1.94
CA GLU A 79 0.94 -13.92 -3.39
C GLU A 79 1.12 -12.50 -3.94
N MET A 80 0.86 -11.45 -3.13
CA MET A 80 1.04 -10.06 -3.55
C MET A 80 2.48 -9.78 -3.98
N GLY A 81 2.64 -9.13 -5.14
CA GLY A 81 3.94 -8.78 -5.73
C GLY A 81 4.65 -9.91 -6.47
N THR A 82 4.16 -11.15 -6.38
CA THR A 82 4.85 -12.31 -7.00
C THR A 82 4.81 -12.32 -8.52
N ASP A 83 3.94 -11.57 -9.16
CA ASP A 83 3.90 -11.44 -10.62
C ASP A 83 5.21 -10.85 -11.19
N LYS A 84 5.89 -10.00 -10.43
CA LYS A 84 7.17 -9.39 -10.79
C LYS A 84 8.33 -9.91 -9.93
N LEU A 85 8.04 -10.37 -8.71
CA LEU A 85 9.00 -10.79 -7.71
C LEU A 85 8.62 -12.18 -7.15
N PRO A 86 8.67 -13.25 -7.96
CA PRO A 86 8.07 -14.55 -7.64
C PRO A 86 8.59 -15.19 -6.34
N LEU A 87 9.86 -14.92 -5.98
CA LEU A 87 10.46 -15.49 -4.76
C LEU A 87 10.33 -14.58 -3.54
N ILE A 88 10.09 -13.28 -3.74
CA ILE A 88 10.23 -12.27 -2.69
C ILE A 88 8.86 -11.68 -2.31
N GLY A 89 8.03 -11.32 -3.31
CA GLY A 89 6.78 -10.61 -3.10
C GLY A 89 6.99 -9.18 -2.62
N CYS A 90 6.07 -8.67 -1.79
CA CYS A 90 6.14 -7.31 -1.25
C CYS A 90 7.20 -7.17 -0.15
N ALA A 91 7.87 -6.01 -0.11
CA ALA A 91 8.75 -5.62 0.99
C ALA A 91 7.94 -5.19 2.22
N ALA A 92 6.81 -4.51 2.00
CA ALA A 92 5.87 -4.10 3.03
C ALA A 92 4.44 -4.08 2.47
N ILE A 93 3.46 -4.36 3.34
CA ILE A 93 2.03 -4.36 3.02
C ILE A 93 1.28 -3.67 4.16
N GLY A 94 0.69 -2.49 3.87
CA GLY A 94 -0.29 -1.89 4.77
C GLY A 94 -1.56 -2.72 4.81
N VAL A 95 -2.15 -2.85 5.98
CA VAL A 95 -3.44 -3.52 6.14
C VAL A 95 -4.37 -2.68 6.99
N SER A 96 -5.66 -2.82 6.78
CA SER A 96 -6.71 -2.20 7.59
C SER A 96 -7.78 -3.22 7.99
N GLU A 97 -8.64 -2.83 8.92
CA GLU A 97 -9.68 -3.68 9.50
C GLU A 97 -9.12 -4.91 10.21
N VAL A 98 -8.05 -4.73 10.95
CA VAL A 98 -7.53 -5.73 11.89
C VAL A 98 -7.86 -5.30 13.32
N GLU A 99 -8.29 -6.25 14.14
CA GLU A 99 -8.72 -5.98 15.50
C GLU A 99 -7.54 -5.59 16.40
N ASN A 100 -6.54 -6.47 16.51
CA ASN A 100 -5.48 -6.31 17.50
C ASN A 100 -4.16 -7.01 17.09
N ALA A 101 -3.14 -6.87 17.94
CA ALA A 101 -1.83 -7.49 17.70
C ALA A 101 -1.85 -9.03 17.75
N ASN A 102 -2.84 -9.67 18.39
CA ASN A 102 -2.96 -11.13 18.40
C ASN A 102 -3.38 -11.62 17.02
N CYS A 103 -4.38 -10.97 16.41
CA CYS A 103 -4.79 -11.26 15.03
C CYS A 103 -3.62 -11.15 14.04
N LEU A 104 -2.77 -10.13 14.18
CA LEU A 104 -1.60 -9.94 13.33
C LEU A 104 -0.54 -11.02 13.56
N ARG A 105 -0.32 -11.41 14.82
CA ARG A 105 0.61 -12.50 15.18
C ARG A 105 0.15 -13.82 14.58
N ASP A 106 -1.14 -14.15 14.73
CA ASP A 106 -1.72 -15.36 14.18
C ASP A 106 -1.67 -15.36 12.65
N LEU A 107 -1.89 -14.21 12.02
CA LEU A 107 -1.77 -14.04 10.57
C LEU A 107 -0.33 -14.26 10.08
N CYS A 108 0.66 -13.62 10.71
CA CYS A 108 2.06 -13.79 10.35
C CYS A 108 2.60 -15.22 10.60
N ASN A 109 1.97 -15.96 11.52
CA ASN A 109 2.30 -17.36 11.80
C ASN A 109 1.68 -18.35 10.80
N GLN A 110 0.79 -17.92 9.90
CA GLN A 110 0.32 -18.78 8.81
C GLN A 110 1.49 -19.13 7.87
N GLU A 111 1.59 -20.39 7.47
CA GLU A 111 2.75 -20.92 6.71
C GLU A 111 3.22 -20.04 5.55
N PRO A 112 2.35 -19.52 4.65
CA PRO A 112 2.81 -18.70 3.52
C PRO A 112 3.54 -17.41 3.93
N LEU A 113 3.15 -16.77 5.05
CA LEU A 113 3.78 -15.55 5.55
C LEU A 113 4.98 -15.86 6.43
N LYS A 114 4.89 -16.89 7.25
CA LYS A 114 5.98 -17.38 8.09
C LYS A 114 7.19 -17.80 7.25
N ALA A 115 6.98 -18.51 6.15
CA ALA A 115 8.04 -18.91 5.22
C ALA A 115 8.79 -17.71 4.62
N ARG A 116 8.17 -16.51 4.57
CA ARG A 116 8.78 -15.24 4.14
C ARG A 116 9.25 -14.37 5.29
N ASN A 117 9.16 -14.86 6.54
CA ASN A 117 9.55 -14.14 7.75
C ASN A 117 8.85 -12.77 7.92
N PHE A 118 7.57 -12.68 7.52
CA PHE A 118 6.81 -11.46 7.71
C PHE A 118 6.66 -11.13 9.20
N GLN A 119 6.89 -9.87 9.52
CA GLN A 119 6.68 -9.26 10.83
C GLN A 119 5.66 -8.12 10.69
N PHE A 120 5.26 -7.51 11.79
CA PHE A 120 4.29 -6.41 11.76
C PHE A 120 4.64 -5.26 12.69
N CYS A 121 4.14 -4.06 12.34
CA CYS A 121 4.03 -2.88 13.19
C CYS A 121 2.56 -2.59 13.42
N HIS A 122 2.18 -2.34 14.66
CA HIS A 122 0.82 -2.00 15.07
C HIS A 122 0.86 -1.11 16.29
N VAL A 123 -0.08 -0.18 16.38
CA VAL A 123 -0.37 0.63 17.56
C VAL A 123 -1.88 0.64 17.73
N GLU A 124 -2.35 0.22 18.88
CA GLU A 124 -3.78 0.19 19.22
C GLU A 124 -4.40 1.58 19.10
N GLY A 125 -5.50 1.67 18.35
CA GLY A 125 -6.20 2.91 18.08
C GLY A 125 -7.49 3.09 18.88
N PRO A 126 -8.05 4.30 18.87
CA PRO A 126 -9.26 4.64 19.61
C PRO A 126 -10.57 4.28 18.90
N ASP A 127 -10.53 3.54 17.78
CA ASP A 127 -11.76 3.17 17.06
C ASP A 127 -12.70 2.37 17.96
N HIS A 128 -13.96 2.75 18.00
CA HIS A 128 -14.96 2.14 18.88
C HIS A 128 -15.36 0.71 18.48
N ARG A 129 -15.14 0.31 17.22
CA ARG A 129 -15.35 -1.07 16.77
C ARG A 129 -14.17 -1.97 17.10
N GLY A 130 -13.01 -1.35 17.45
CA GLY A 130 -11.79 -2.09 17.68
C GLY A 130 -11.07 -2.48 16.36
N VAL A 131 -11.16 -1.67 15.30
CA VAL A 131 -10.42 -1.93 14.08
C VAL A 131 -9.32 -0.92 13.87
N ASP A 132 -8.14 -1.42 13.51
CA ASP A 132 -6.93 -0.65 13.33
C ASP A 132 -6.31 -0.81 11.95
N CYS A 133 -5.25 -0.03 11.74
CA CYS A 133 -4.30 -0.20 10.64
C CYS A 133 -3.01 -0.84 11.15
N ALA A 134 -2.36 -1.64 10.30
CA ALA A 134 -1.06 -2.20 10.59
C ALA A 134 -0.17 -2.22 9.35
N LEU A 135 1.14 -2.44 9.53
CA LEU A 135 2.08 -2.67 8.46
C LEU A 135 2.73 -4.03 8.65
N LEU A 136 2.51 -4.94 7.70
CA LEU A 136 3.28 -6.18 7.57
C LEU A 136 4.55 -5.89 6.77
N TYR A 137 5.69 -6.47 7.14
CA TYR A 137 6.94 -6.23 6.41
C TYR A 137 7.88 -7.42 6.44
N ASN A 138 8.70 -7.53 5.40
CA ASN A 138 9.82 -8.48 5.35
C ASN A 138 11.09 -7.78 5.89
N PRO A 139 11.64 -8.18 7.04
CA PRO A 139 12.78 -7.50 7.66
C PRO A 139 14.09 -7.59 6.85
N ALA A 140 14.17 -8.49 5.87
CA ALA A 140 15.30 -8.54 4.95
C ALA A 140 15.26 -7.39 3.90
N LEU A 141 14.09 -6.77 3.68
CA LEU A 141 13.87 -5.74 2.67
C LEU A 141 13.57 -4.37 3.27
N PHE A 142 12.92 -4.32 4.41
CA PHE A 142 12.55 -3.10 5.10
C PHE A 142 12.92 -3.19 6.59
N THR A 143 13.82 -2.32 7.03
CA THR A 143 14.27 -2.24 8.42
C THR A 143 13.57 -1.07 9.10
N ILE A 144 12.80 -1.36 10.15
CA ILE A 144 12.03 -0.37 10.91
C ILE A 144 12.97 0.48 11.78
N ARG A 145 12.68 1.79 11.87
CA ARG A 145 13.36 2.75 12.75
C ARG A 145 12.41 3.34 13.79
N ASP A 146 11.20 3.73 13.36
CA ASP A 146 10.22 4.37 14.23
C ASP A 146 8.81 3.96 13.83
N VAL A 147 7.92 3.84 14.83
CA VAL A 147 6.50 3.51 14.66
C VAL A 147 5.69 4.41 15.57
N LYS A 148 4.77 5.17 15.02
CA LYS A 148 3.87 6.03 15.79
C LYS A 148 2.45 6.03 15.20
N LEU A 149 1.46 6.21 16.06
CA LEU A 149 0.08 6.50 15.66
C LEU A 149 -0.17 7.99 15.80
N VAL A 150 -0.46 8.66 14.68
CA VAL A 150 -0.92 10.06 14.68
C VAL A 150 -2.42 10.05 14.81
N PRO A 151 -3.00 10.73 15.82
CA PRO A 151 -4.44 10.76 16.01
C PRO A 151 -5.18 11.32 14.80
N TYR A 152 -6.26 10.67 14.39
CA TYR A 152 -7.22 11.22 13.45
C TYR A 152 -8.48 11.62 14.24
N ILE A 153 -8.69 12.92 14.36
CA ILE A 153 -9.76 13.51 15.18
C ILE A 153 -10.60 14.44 14.31
N TYR A 154 -11.90 14.29 14.37
CA TYR A 154 -12.84 15.13 13.64
C TYR A 154 -14.00 15.61 14.50
N LYS A 155 -14.63 16.70 14.08
CA LYS A 155 -15.77 17.31 14.76
C LYS A 155 -17.08 16.67 14.32
N LEU A 156 -17.91 16.29 15.29
CA LEU A 156 -19.26 15.79 15.04
C LEU A 156 -20.27 16.95 14.89
N PRO A 157 -21.46 16.70 14.30
CA PRO A 157 -22.52 17.71 14.23
C PRO A 157 -22.99 18.24 15.60
N THR A 158 -22.70 17.49 16.66
CA THR A 158 -22.97 17.86 18.07
C THR A 158 -21.89 18.75 18.69
N ASP A 159 -20.95 19.28 17.89
CA ASP A 159 -19.77 20.03 18.31
C ASP A 159 -18.74 19.24 19.14
N SER A 160 -19.00 17.97 19.47
CA SER A 160 -18.04 17.13 20.15
C SER A 160 -16.96 16.60 19.19
N MET A 161 -15.76 16.33 19.72
CA MET A 161 -14.66 15.74 18.95
C MET A 161 -14.72 14.22 19.06
N ARG A 162 -14.43 13.53 17.96
CA ARG A 162 -14.33 12.08 17.90
C ARG A 162 -12.96 11.68 17.33
N ALA A 163 -12.27 10.83 18.06
CA ALA A 163 -11.11 10.11 17.55
C ALA A 163 -11.55 8.80 16.87
N THR A 164 -10.84 8.40 15.84
CA THR A 164 -10.99 7.11 15.15
C THR A 164 -9.60 6.48 14.92
N ARG A 165 -9.46 5.54 14.03
CA ARG A 165 -8.30 4.64 13.83
C ARG A 165 -6.94 5.31 13.86
N GLY A 166 -6.83 6.58 13.50
CA GLY A 166 -5.54 7.28 13.38
C GLY A 166 -4.77 6.93 12.11
N PHE A 167 -3.58 7.51 11.98
CA PHE A 167 -2.64 7.26 10.89
C PHE A 167 -1.42 6.55 11.46
N LEU A 168 -1.20 5.29 11.08
CA LEU A 168 -0.01 4.55 11.47
C LEU A 168 1.16 5.00 10.60
N VAL A 169 2.12 5.68 11.20
CA VAL A 169 3.32 6.19 10.54
C VAL A 169 4.50 5.30 10.90
N VAL A 170 5.07 4.64 9.90
CA VAL A 170 6.21 3.74 10.06
C VAL A 170 7.36 4.25 9.22
N SER A 171 8.45 4.63 9.87
CA SER A 171 9.69 5.07 9.23
C SER A 171 10.76 3.99 9.31
N GLY A 172 11.56 3.87 8.24
CA GLY A 172 12.57 2.85 8.16
C GLY A 172 13.53 3.02 6.99
N THR A 173 14.22 1.94 6.66
CA THR A 173 15.16 1.91 5.54
C THR A 173 14.82 0.78 4.57
N MET A 174 14.64 1.10 3.29
CA MET A 174 14.51 0.15 2.18
C MET A 174 15.47 0.54 1.06
N ALA A 175 16.13 -0.43 0.45
CA ALA A 175 17.10 -0.15 -0.61
C ALA A 175 18.19 0.88 -0.21
N LYS A 176 18.57 0.94 1.06
CA LYS A 176 19.50 1.92 1.67
C LYS A 176 19.00 3.38 1.61
N GLU A 177 17.69 3.59 1.49
CA GLU A 177 17.08 4.93 1.50
C GLU A 177 16.07 5.06 2.64
N HIS A 178 15.87 6.29 3.11
CA HIS A 178 14.84 6.60 4.08
C HIS A 178 13.46 6.47 3.44
N VAL A 179 12.63 5.61 4.02
CA VAL A 179 11.27 5.33 3.57
C VAL A 179 10.33 5.54 4.73
N THR A 180 9.25 6.28 4.51
CA THR A 180 8.15 6.40 5.47
C THR A 180 6.84 5.94 4.81
N ILE A 181 6.11 5.10 5.52
CA ILE A 181 4.83 4.56 5.09
C ILE A 181 3.77 5.03 6.09
N ILE A 182 2.73 5.68 5.60
CA ILE A 182 1.53 6.04 6.37
C ILE A 182 0.43 5.08 5.95
N VAL A 183 -0.07 4.28 6.90
CA VAL A 183 -1.24 3.43 6.69
C VAL A 183 -2.45 4.06 7.34
N ASN A 184 -3.55 4.19 6.60
CA ASN A 184 -4.77 4.83 7.07
C ASN A 184 -6.02 4.08 6.62
N HIS A 185 -7.15 4.37 7.29
CA HIS A 185 -8.47 3.90 6.88
C HIS A 185 -9.49 4.99 7.21
N LEU A 186 -9.92 5.73 6.20
CA LEU A 186 -10.85 6.83 6.36
C LEU A 186 -12.30 6.34 6.60
N PRO A 187 -13.19 7.18 7.15
CA PRO A 187 -14.59 6.82 7.39
C PRO A 187 -15.32 6.41 6.11
N SER A 188 -16.14 5.35 6.23
CA SER A 188 -16.90 4.83 5.08
C SER A 188 -17.89 5.85 4.50
N ARG A 189 -18.35 5.62 3.26
CA ARG A 189 -19.38 6.45 2.60
C ARG A 189 -20.76 6.38 3.28
N GLY A 190 -20.94 5.57 4.30
CA GLY A 190 -22.06 5.67 5.23
C GLY A 190 -22.07 6.97 6.04
N ALA A 191 -20.89 7.60 6.19
CA ALA A 191 -20.73 8.94 6.74
C ALA A 191 -20.61 9.98 5.61
N THR A 192 -20.82 11.26 5.94
CA THR A 192 -20.68 12.37 4.97
C THR A 192 -19.24 12.50 4.46
N SER A 193 -19.03 13.10 3.28
CA SER A 193 -17.70 13.35 2.70
C SER A 193 -16.81 14.21 3.60
N TYR A 194 -17.43 15.13 4.38
CA TYR A 194 -16.72 16.00 5.33
C TYR A 194 -15.65 15.24 6.14
N TYR A 195 -15.99 14.08 6.69
CA TYR A 195 -15.03 13.34 7.52
C TYR A 195 -13.84 12.83 6.71
N ARG A 196 -14.02 12.41 5.47
CA ARG A 196 -12.91 11.98 4.61
C ARG A 196 -12.07 13.16 4.11
N GLU A 197 -12.69 14.31 3.84
CA GLU A 197 -11.99 15.56 3.50
C GLU A 197 -11.15 16.05 4.68
N GLU A 198 -11.70 15.99 5.88
CA GLU A 198 -10.96 16.29 7.13
C GLU A 198 -9.76 15.34 7.30
N GLY A 199 -9.96 14.03 7.05
CA GLY A 199 -8.88 13.05 7.04
C GLY A 199 -7.80 13.34 6.02
N GLY A 200 -8.18 13.72 4.79
CA GLY A 200 -7.25 14.14 3.74
C GLY A 200 -6.44 15.38 4.13
N SER A 201 -7.09 16.35 4.77
CA SER A 201 -6.44 17.57 5.27
C SER A 201 -5.43 17.27 6.38
N GLN A 202 -5.77 16.40 7.33
CA GLN A 202 -4.86 16.00 8.40
C GLN A 202 -3.69 15.16 7.88
N LEU A 203 -3.93 14.26 6.91
CA LEU A 203 -2.86 13.53 6.20
C LEU A 203 -1.90 14.49 5.49
N ARG A 204 -2.41 15.58 4.90
CA ARG A 204 -1.57 16.63 4.30
C ARG A 204 -0.64 17.26 5.32
N VAL A 205 -1.14 17.62 6.51
CA VAL A 205 -0.33 18.19 7.58
C VAL A 205 0.78 17.23 8.01
N VAL A 206 0.44 15.94 8.22
CA VAL A 206 1.43 14.91 8.58
C VAL A 206 2.49 14.77 7.49
N LYS A 207 2.08 14.69 6.23
CA LYS A 207 2.98 14.62 5.07
C LYS A 207 3.89 15.84 4.98
N ASP A 208 3.35 17.05 5.14
CA ASP A 208 4.13 18.28 5.03
C ASP A 208 5.21 18.35 6.14
N SER A 209 4.89 17.92 7.37
CA SER A 209 5.86 17.80 8.45
C SER A 209 6.99 16.83 8.13
N LEU A 210 6.66 15.63 7.62
CA LEU A 210 7.66 14.61 7.28
C LEU A 210 8.59 15.06 6.14
N ILE A 211 8.06 15.74 5.13
CA ILE A 211 8.86 16.27 4.01
C ILE A 211 9.69 17.47 4.44
N ALA A 212 9.21 18.28 5.40
CA ALA A 212 10.01 19.37 5.96
C ALA A 212 11.21 18.84 6.77
N GLU A 213 11.07 17.72 7.47
CA GLU A 213 12.17 17.07 8.18
C GLU A 213 13.17 16.41 7.23
N ASP A 214 12.69 15.74 6.18
CA ASP A 214 13.52 15.09 5.15
C ASP A 214 12.89 15.30 3.77
N PRO A 215 13.34 16.28 3.00
CA PRO A 215 12.79 16.57 1.66
C PRO A 215 12.96 15.47 0.62
N ASP A 216 13.82 14.49 0.87
CA ASP A 216 14.11 13.38 -0.04
C ASP A 216 13.50 12.06 0.45
N VAL A 217 12.75 12.08 1.56
CA VAL A 217 12.05 10.89 2.11
C VAL A 217 11.18 10.22 1.04
N LYS A 218 11.27 8.92 0.94
CA LYS A 218 10.40 8.10 0.06
C LYS A 218 9.10 7.84 0.81
N LEU A 219 8.13 8.74 0.65
CA LEU A 219 6.89 8.71 1.41
C LEU A 219 5.77 8.01 0.60
N PHE A 220 5.12 7.06 1.26
CA PHE A 220 3.93 6.37 0.78
C PHE A 220 2.77 6.65 1.72
N ILE A 221 1.65 7.15 1.20
CA ILE A 221 0.38 7.26 1.94
C ILE A 221 -0.55 6.22 1.35
N MET A 222 -0.87 5.19 2.11
CA MET A 222 -1.70 4.08 1.65
C MET A 222 -2.87 3.82 2.57
N GLY A 223 -3.94 3.28 2.02
CA GLY A 223 -5.09 2.92 2.83
C GLY A 223 -6.35 2.69 2.02
N ASP A 224 -7.38 2.27 2.75
CA ASP A 224 -8.76 2.39 2.31
C ASP A 224 -9.21 3.82 2.55
N MET A 225 -9.20 4.61 1.48
CA MET A 225 -9.58 6.03 1.52
C MET A 225 -11.10 6.21 1.59
N ASN A 226 -11.87 5.13 1.35
CA ASN A 226 -13.33 5.14 1.22
C ASN A 226 -13.85 6.21 0.23
N ASP A 227 -12.95 6.75 -0.59
CA ASP A 227 -13.20 7.69 -1.69
C ASP A 227 -12.33 7.32 -2.91
N ASP A 228 -12.82 7.67 -4.10
CA ASP A 228 -12.10 7.47 -5.34
C ASP A 228 -10.98 8.53 -5.52
N PRO A 229 -9.96 8.29 -6.37
CA PRO A 229 -8.86 9.23 -6.57
C PRO A 229 -9.28 10.66 -6.94
N LYS A 230 -10.45 10.81 -7.60
CA LYS A 230 -11.00 12.09 -8.05
C LYS A 230 -11.78 12.85 -6.97
N ASP A 231 -12.18 12.17 -5.89
CA ASP A 231 -13.04 12.77 -4.86
C ASP A 231 -12.29 13.87 -4.08
N PRO A 232 -13.02 14.86 -3.53
CA PRO A 232 -12.43 16.03 -2.88
C PRO A 232 -11.45 15.70 -1.76
N SER A 233 -11.67 14.61 -1.02
CA SER A 233 -10.76 14.17 0.04
C SER A 233 -9.35 13.87 -0.47
N MET A 234 -9.23 13.28 -1.68
CA MET A 234 -7.95 12.92 -2.30
C MET A 234 -7.40 14.03 -3.18
N SER A 235 -8.25 14.61 -4.05
CA SER A 235 -7.81 15.55 -5.07
C SER A 235 -7.60 16.97 -4.56
N VAL A 236 -8.34 17.38 -3.51
CA VAL A 236 -8.32 18.74 -2.94
C VAL A 236 -7.74 18.74 -1.52
N ALA A 237 -8.36 17.99 -0.60
CA ALA A 237 -7.97 18.00 0.81
C ALA A 237 -6.56 17.45 1.00
N LEU A 238 -6.25 16.27 0.53
CA LEU A 238 -4.88 15.72 0.49
C LEU A 238 -4.05 16.40 -0.60
N GLY A 239 -4.64 16.71 -1.76
CA GLY A 239 -4.01 17.43 -2.87
C GLY A 239 -3.13 16.57 -3.76
N ALA A 240 -3.45 15.27 -3.85
CA ALA A 240 -2.71 14.35 -4.71
C ALA A 240 -2.99 14.59 -6.20
N LYS A 241 -1.93 14.74 -6.98
CA LYS A 241 -2.00 15.06 -8.41
C LYS A 241 -2.30 13.82 -9.25
N ARG A 242 -3.01 14.02 -10.36
CA ARG A 242 -3.31 12.95 -11.32
C ARG A 242 -2.11 12.57 -12.19
N LYS A 243 -1.27 13.53 -12.55
CA LYS A 243 -0.14 13.33 -13.47
C LYS A 243 1.19 13.60 -12.75
N ILE A 244 2.22 12.89 -13.14
CA ILE A 244 3.57 13.08 -12.64
C ILE A 244 4.07 14.51 -12.97
N GLU A 245 3.73 15.01 -14.15
CA GLU A 245 4.12 16.33 -14.63
C GLU A 245 3.54 17.47 -13.78
N ASP A 246 2.40 17.24 -13.12
CA ASP A 246 1.75 18.22 -12.25
C ASP A 246 2.32 18.22 -10.82
N ALA A 247 3.10 17.19 -10.44
CA ALA A 247 3.71 17.07 -9.12
C ALA A 247 5.13 17.67 -9.13
N THR A 248 5.23 19.00 -9.29
CA THR A 248 6.49 19.72 -9.49
C THR A 248 7.21 20.10 -8.21
N GLU A 249 6.46 20.37 -7.15
CA GLU A 249 7.01 20.78 -5.86
C GLU A 249 7.40 19.57 -5.01
N LYS A 250 8.40 19.72 -4.14
CA LYS A 250 8.85 18.65 -3.23
C LYS A 250 7.72 18.10 -2.35
N THR A 251 6.78 18.97 -1.97
CA THR A 251 5.61 18.63 -1.15
C THR A 251 4.45 18.03 -1.94
N ASP A 252 4.52 18.02 -3.28
CA ASP A 252 3.46 17.44 -4.10
C ASP A 252 3.41 15.91 -3.96
N LEU A 253 2.21 15.40 -4.10
CA LEU A 253 1.89 13.97 -4.13
C LEU A 253 1.38 13.57 -5.52
N PHE A 254 1.71 12.37 -5.93
CA PHE A 254 1.17 11.73 -7.13
C PHE A 254 0.28 10.56 -6.78
N ASN A 255 -0.91 10.51 -7.35
CA ASN A 255 -1.86 9.41 -7.20
C ASN A 255 -1.95 8.59 -8.50
N PRO A 256 -1.32 7.41 -8.59
CA PRO A 256 -1.27 6.60 -9.81
C PRO A 256 -2.59 5.91 -10.17
N TRP A 257 -3.64 6.04 -9.36
CA TRP A 257 -4.88 5.28 -9.48
C TRP A 257 -5.95 5.96 -10.33
N TRP A 258 -5.78 7.23 -10.70
CA TRP A 258 -6.77 8.01 -11.45
C TRP A 258 -7.18 7.37 -12.78
N ASP A 259 -6.19 7.01 -13.60
CA ASP A 259 -6.45 6.48 -14.93
C ASP A 259 -6.95 5.03 -14.88
N ILE A 260 -6.54 4.28 -13.87
CA ILE A 260 -7.06 2.93 -13.58
C ILE A 260 -8.55 3.03 -13.23
N HIS A 261 -8.92 3.94 -12.31
CA HIS A 261 -10.32 4.16 -11.96
C HIS A 261 -11.13 4.66 -13.17
N ALA A 262 -10.59 5.59 -13.94
CA ALA A 262 -11.24 6.12 -15.14
C ALA A 262 -11.46 5.05 -16.23
N SER A 263 -10.69 3.97 -16.23
CA SER A 263 -10.91 2.81 -17.13
C SER A 263 -12.04 1.88 -16.67
N GLY A 264 -12.75 2.20 -15.57
CA GLY A 264 -13.83 1.39 -15.01
C GLY A 264 -13.35 0.24 -14.12
N THR A 265 -12.10 0.30 -13.65
CA THR A 265 -11.50 -0.72 -12.77
C THR A 265 -11.36 -0.17 -11.35
N GLY A 266 -11.55 -1.00 -10.34
CA GLY A 266 -11.46 -0.60 -8.95
C GLY A 266 -11.13 -1.75 -8.01
N THR A 267 -11.20 -1.46 -6.72
CA THR A 267 -10.87 -2.40 -5.64
C THR A 267 -12.08 -2.88 -4.87
N LEU A 268 -13.19 -2.13 -4.91
CA LEU A 268 -14.45 -2.49 -4.24
C LEU A 268 -15.62 -2.36 -5.22
N MET A 269 -16.45 -3.41 -5.31
CA MET A 269 -17.66 -3.40 -6.11
C MET A 269 -18.86 -3.03 -5.26
N TYR A 270 -19.52 -1.93 -5.61
CA TYR A 270 -20.75 -1.50 -4.95
C TYR A 270 -21.80 -1.03 -5.97
N GLY A 271 -23.03 -1.48 -5.85
CA GLY A 271 -24.12 -1.09 -6.75
C GLY A 271 -23.88 -1.40 -8.23
N GLY A 272 -23.05 -2.40 -8.55
CA GLY A 272 -22.70 -2.77 -9.93
C GLY A 272 -21.57 -1.93 -10.54
N ALA A 273 -20.94 -1.04 -9.78
CA ALA A 273 -19.82 -0.21 -10.22
C ALA A 273 -18.57 -0.48 -9.36
N TRP A 274 -17.40 -0.42 -10.00
CA TRP A 274 -16.12 -0.46 -9.31
C TRP A 274 -15.75 0.91 -8.76
N ASN A 275 -15.44 0.96 -7.45
CA ASN A 275 -14.81 2.08 -6.79
C ASN A 275 -13.34 1.73 -6.52
N LEU A 276 -12.46 2.73 -6.48
CA LEU A 276 -11.04 2.53 -6.21
C LEU A 276 -10.67 3.21 -4.88
N PHE A 277 -11.01 2.56 -3.78
CA PHE A 277 -10.83 3.09 -2.42
C PHE A 277 -9.45 2.78 -1.85
N ASP A 278 -8.85 1.66 -2.26
CA ASP A 278 -7.57 1.19 -1.77
C ASP A 278 -6.46 1.80 -2.62
N GLN A 279 -5.79 2.81 -2.07
CA GLN A 279 -4.84 3.63 -2.82
C GLN A 279 -3.46 3.64 -2.14
N ILE A 280 -2.41 3.77 -2.94
CA ILE A 280 -1.03 4.04 -2.51
C ILE A 280 -0.59 5.30 -3.25
N ILE A 281 -0.46 6.41 -2.53
CA ILE A 281 -0.14 7.74 -3.02
C ILE A 281 1.34 8.02 -2.72
N LEU A 282 2.05 8.67 -3.63
CA LEU A 282 3.50 8.74 -3.68
C LEU A 282 4.01 10.17 -3.55
N SER A 283 5.09 10.39 -2.78
CA SER A 283 5.79 11.67 -2.74
C SER A 283 6.54 11.95 -4.05
N ASN A 284 6.79 13.23 -4.31
CA ASN A 284 7.58 13.70 -5.46
C ASN A 284 8.96 13.02 -5.57
N SER A 285 9.64 12.76 -4.45
CA SER A 285 10.95 12.12 -4.39
C SER A 285 11.00 10.72 -5.06
N LEU A 286 9.85 10.04 -5.16
CA LEU A 286 9.68 8.74 -5.83
C LEU A 286 9.49 8.86 -7.34
N LEU A 287 9.33 10.07 -7.90
CA LEU A 287 8.96 10.26 -9.30
C LEU A 287 10.18 10.52 -10.18
N ASN A 288 10.09 10.07 -11.42
CA ASN A 288 10.96 10.49 -12.51
C ASN A 288 10.30 11.65 -13.25
N GLN A 289 10.86 12.85 -13.12
CA GLN A 289 10.34 14.07 -13.73
C GLN A 289 10.92 14.31 -15.14
N ASN A 290 10.19 15.07 -15.98
CA ASN A 290 10.65 15.57 -17.27
C ASN A 290 11.16 14.49 -18.25
N GLY A 291 10.57 13.29 -18.22
CA GLY A 291 10.94 12.17 -19.07
C GLY A 291 12.32 11.55 -18.75
N LYS A 292 13.01 12.02 -17.72
CA LYS A 292 14.26 11.42 -17.26
C LYS A 292 13.97 10.06 -16.62
N ARG A 293 14.85 9.08 -16.89
CA ARG A 293 14.84 7.76 -16.26
C ARG A 293 16.06 7.65 -15.33
N ASP A 294 16.00 8.35 -14.21
CA ASP A 294 17.03 8.28 -13.17
C ASP A 294 16.61 7.30 -12.07
N TYR A 295 17.28 6.17 -12.00
CA TYR A 295 17.07 5.14 -10.99
C TYR A 295 18.23 5.06 -9.99
N SER A 296 19.05 6.10 -9.89
CA SER A 296 20.12 6.19 -8.87
C SER A 296 19.54 6.15 -7.45
N THR A 297 18.30 6.59 -7.29
CA THR A 297 17.46 6.45 -6.08
C THR A 297 16.23 5.62 -6.40
N LEU A 298 15.52 5.19 -5.36
CA LEU A 298 14.28 4.41 -5.48
C LEU A 298 13.20 5.23 -6.19
N LYS A 299 12.67 4.71 -7.29
CA LYS A 299 11.68 5.38 -8.14
C LYS A 299 10.48 4.51 -8.44
N PHE A 300 9.31 5.15 -8.51
CA PHE A 300 8.07 4.53 -8.94
C PHE A 300 8.19 4.01 -10.38
N TRP A 301 7.66 2.81 -10.59
CA TRP A 301 7.60 2.18 -11.90
C TRP A 301 6.16 2.03 -12.40
N GLN A 302 5.32 1.29 -11.68
CA GLN A 302 3.93 1.07 -12.07
C GLN A 302 3.04 0.66 -10.89
N PRO A 303 1.71 0.96 -10.95
CA PRO A 303 0.72 0.43 -10.02
C PRO A 303 0.14 -0.89 -10.53
N GLN A 304 -0.49 -1.66 -9.65
CA GLN A 304 -1.23 -2.87 -9.97
C GLN A 304 -2.37 -3.09 -8.97
N ILE A 305 -3.59 -3.37 -9.44
CA ILE A 305 -4.61 -4.03 -8.62
C ILE A 305 -4.32 -5.54 -8.69
N PHE A 306 -4.11 -6.16 -7.54
CA PHE A 306 -3.88 -7.61 -7.48
C PHE A 306 -5.20 -8.34 -7.68
N ARG A 307 -5.25 -9.17 -8.71
CA ARG A 307 -6.44 -9.92 -9.10
C ARG A 307 -6.09 -11.40 -9.29
N ARG A 308 -6.89 -12.27 -8.71
CA ARG A 308 -6.86 -13.73 -8.91
C ARG A 308 -8.29 -14.24 -8.99
N ASP A 309 -8.54 -15.25 -9.77
CA ASP A 309 -9.88 -15.80 -9.97
C ASP A 309 -10.56 -16.19 -8.66
N TYR A 310 -9.79 -16.70 -7.71
CA TYR A 310 -10.31 -17.11 -6.40
C TYR A 310 -10.79 -15.93 -5.53
N LEU A 311 -10.42 -14.70 -5.85
CA LEU A 311 -10.92 -13.50 -5.14
C LEU A 311 -12.32 -13.08 -5.57
N PHE A 312 -12.90 -13.76 -6.55
CA PHE A 312 -14.21 -13.40 -7.10
C PHE A 312 -15.23 -14.52 -6.94
N GLN A 313 -16.47 -14.12 -6.81
CA GLN A 313 -17.61 -15.07 -6.90
C GLN A 313 -17.71 -15.61 -8.32
N GLN A 314 -17.64 -16.92 -8.46
CA GLN A 314 -17.61 -17.59 -9.76
C GLN A 314 -19.01 -17.85 -10.33
N GLU A 315 -20.03 -17.87 -9.47
CA GLU A 315 -21.40 -18.26 -9.83
C GLU A 315 -22.45 -17.37 -9.15
N GLY A 316 -23.69 -17.51 -9.54
CA GLY A 316 -24.84 -16.86 -8.94
C GLY A 316 -25.02 -15.38 -9.29
N LYS A 317 -25.91 -14.72 -8.56
CA LYS A 317 -26.32 -13.31 -8.78
C LYS A 317 -25.14 -12.32 -8.68
N TYR A 318 -24.16 -12.63 -7.88
CA TYR A 318 -23.00 -11.76 -7.58
C TYR A 318 -21.72 -12.23 -8.27
N LYS A 319 -21.84 -13.04 -9.35
CA LYS A 319 -20.69 -13.46 -10.16
C LYS A 319 -19.89 -12.24 -10.60
N GLY A 320 -18.57 -12.30 -10.40
CA GLY A 320 -17.64 -11.22 -10.72
C GLY A 320 -17.46 -10.17 -9.62
N ASN A 321 -18.28 -10.19 -8.56
CA ASN A 321 -18.00 -9.42 -7.35
C ASN A 321 -16.90 -10.12 -6.53
N THR A 322 -16.24 -9.36 -5.66
CA THR A 322 -15.28 -9.93 -4.70
C THR A 322 -15.94 -11.02 -3.84
N LEU A 323 -15.21 -12.09 -3.58
CA LEU A 323 -15.63 -13.18 -2.68
C LEU A 323 -15.26 -12.81 -1.25
N ARG A 324 -16.18 -12.11 -0.59
CA ARG A 324 -16.03 -11.59 0.77
C ARG A 324 -16.29 -12.67 1.85
N THR A 325 -15.94 -12.35 3.09
CA THR A 325 -16.09 -13.26 4.24
C THR A 325 -17.54 -13.54 4.57
N HIS A 326 -18.37 -12.49 4.64
CA HIS A 326 -19.81 -12.58 4.90
C HIS A 326 -20.62 -11.71 3.95
N ALA A 327 -21.82 -12.13 3.58
CA ALA A 327 -22.80 -11.32 2.89
C ALA A 327 -24.19 -11.60 3.43
N GLY A 328 -24.94 -10.54 3.88
CA GLY A 328 -26.27 -10.69 4.41
C GLY A 328 -26.39 -11.65 5.61
N GLY A 329 -25.36 -11.74 6.44
CA GLY A 329 -25.28 -12.67 7.57
C GLY A 329 -24.89 -14.10 7.21
N VAL A 330 -24.67 -14.40 5.92
CA VAL A 330 -24.21 -15.72 5.46
C VAL A 330 -22.69 -15.73 5.39
N TRP A 331 -22.06 -16.75 5.96
CA TRP A 331 -20.63 -16.98 5.82
C TRP A 331 -20.31 -17.57 4.46
N LEU A 332 -19.50 -16.89 3.67
CA LEU A 332 -19.11 -17.30 2.32
C LEU A 332 -17.72 -17.95 2.26
N ASP A 333 -16.99 -17.98 3.37
CA ASP A 333 -15.60 -18.48 3.47
C ASP A 333 -14.65 -17.81 2.43
N GLY A 334 -14.89 -16.54 2.15
CA GLY A 334 -14.13 -15.78 1.16
C GLY A 334 -12.91 -15.09 1.74
N TYR A 335 -12.50 -14.04 1.03
CA TYR A 335 -11.27 -13.29 1.31
C TYR A 335 -11.58 -11.92 1.91
N SER A 336 -11.91 -10.97 1.06
CA SER A 336 -12.30 -9.59 1.42
C SER A 336 -13.26 -9.05 0.36
N ASP A 337 -14.05 -8.05 0.74
CA ASP A 337 -14.84 -7.26 -0.23
C ASP A 337 -13.97 -6.26 -1.01
N HIS A 338 -12.70 -6.12 -0.64
CA HIS A 338 -11.70 -5.34 -1.35
C HIS A 338 -10.73 -6.21 -2.15
N LEU A 339 -10.09 -5.61 -3.17
CA LEU A 339 -8.94 -6.17 -3.87
C LEU A 339 -7.67 -5.43 -3.43
N PRO A 340 -6.55 -6.15 -3.24
CA PRO A 340 -5.29 -5.52 -2.88
C PRO A 340 -4.74 -4.62 -3.97
N THR A 341 -3.98 -3.60 -3.57
CA THR A 341 -3.23 -2.71 -4.46
C THR A 341 -1.73 -2.81 -4.22
N LEU A 342 -0.97 -2.54 -5.26
CA LEU A 342 0.49 -2.64 -5.28
C LEU A 342 1.09 -1.47 -6.07
N VAL A 343 2.26 -1.01 -5.64
CA VAL A 343 3.15 -0.19 -6.44
C VAL A 343 4.51 -0.88 -6.54
N TYR A 344 5.06 -0.91 -7.76
CA TYR A 344 6.41 -1.40 -8.01
C TYR A 344 7.38 -0.23 -8.12
N LEU A 345 8.57 -0.45 -7.60
CA LEU A 345 9.64 0.52 -7.51
C LEU A 345 10.91 -0.08 -8.12
N VAL A 346 11.75 0.76 -8.68
CA VAL A 346 13.02 0.36 -9.30
C VAL A 346 14.16 1.20 -8.74
N LYS A 347 15.31 0.57 -8.52
CA LYS A 347 16.57 1.20 -8.17
C LYS A 347 17.74 0.54 -8.88
N GLU A 348 18.68 1.34 -9.39
CA GLU A 348 19.93 0.87 -9.96
C GLU A 348 20.82 0.27 -8.86
N GLN A 349 21.38 -0.91 -9.11
CA GLN A 349 22.37 -1.55 -8.24
C GLN A 349 23.72 -0.87 -8.43
N LYS A 350 24.28 -0.39 -7.33
CA LYS A 350 25.67 0.13 -7.29
C LYS A 350 26.63 -0.95 -6.84
#